data_0b0988f567ee673c499f29781a7befa7
#
_entry.id   0b0988f567ee673c499f29781a7befa7
#
_cell.length_a   1.000
_cell.length_b   1.000
_cell.length_c   1.000
_cell.angle_alpha   90.00
_cell.angle_beta   90.00
_cell.angle_gamma   90.00
#
_symmetry.space_group_name_H-M   'P 1'
#
loop_
_entity.id
_entity.type
_entity.pdbx_description
1 polymer ?
#
loop_
_entity_poly.entity_id
_entity_poly.type
_entity_poly.pdbx_seq_one_letter_code
_entity_poly.pdbx_strand_id
1 'polypeptide(L)'
;VENSGGIEGSKQITINPIQVENIAVSGHNDVTAMLNGETLQMSAIVSPDNAENKNLEWSVTNQTGSATISETGLLTATSYGTVEVTAKSKDGSGIVGSKVITINPVQVNSIDISGEQGKTKIFVGQTLQMNAAVIPANAENKDIEWKVNQTGIATITEYGLLTGTGAGKVTVTAIAKDGSNIDTSLEIEIADIPL
;
A
#
# COMPACT_ATOMS: atom_id res chain seq x y z
N VAL A 1 -77.57 -38.01 27.96
CA VAL A 1 -76.60 -37.28 27.08
C VAL A 1 -75.31 -37.11 27.89
N GLU A 2 -74.37 -38.06 27.66
CA GLU A 2 -73.04 -37.96 28.29
C GLU A 2 -72.23 -36.86 27.57
N ASN A 3 -71.90 -35.85 28.32
CA ASN A 3 -70.98 -34.82 27.88
C ASN A 3 -69.53 -35.35 28.02
N SER A 4 -68.99 -35.92 26.95
CA SER A 4 -67.61 -36.32 26.91
C SER A 4 -66.73 -35.05 26.84
N GLY A 5 -66.40 -34.54 28.03
CA GLY A 5 -65.41 -33.46 28.16
C GLY A 5 -64.08 -33.94 27.60
N GLY A 6 -63.79 -33.55 26.33
CA GLY A 6 -62.48 -33.78 25.73
C GLY A 6 -61.43 -33.08 26.57
N ILE A 7 -60.49 -33.83 27.08
CA ILE A 7 -59.28 -33.31 27.73
C ILE A 7 -58.36 -32.83 26.60
N GLU A 8 -58.32 -31.54 26.38
CA GLU A 8 -57.35 -30.91 25.45
C GLU A 8 -56.05 -30.66 26.18
N GLY A 9 -54.99 -31.28 25.70
CA GLY A 9 -53.62 -31.00 26.12
C GLY A 9 -52.92 -30.14 25.08
N SER A 10 -52.33 -29.00 25.46
CA SER A 10 -51.47 -28.19 24.61
C SER A 10 -50.01 -28.34 25.05
N LYS A 11 -49.12 -28.43 24.07
CA LYS A 11 -47.67 -28.41 24.30
C LYS A 11 -47.07 -27.25 23.55
N GLN A 12 -46.33 -26.38 24.23
CA GLN A 12 -45.56 -25.34 23.58
C GLN A 12 -44.28 -25.94 23.00
N ILE A 13 -44.03 -25.68 21.72
CA ILE A 13 -42.80 -26.05 21.02
C ILE A 13 -42.08 -24.76 20.70
N THR A 14 -40.84 -24.61 21.20
CA THR A 14 -39.94 -23.50 20.85
C THR A 14 -39.13 -23.90 19.66
N ILE A 15 -39.20 -23.12 18.58
CA ILE A 15 -38.35 -23.29 17.41
C ILE A 15 -37.24 -22.25 17.53
N ASN A 16 -36.01 -22.73 17.67
CA ASN A 16 -34.85 -21.86 17.71
C ASN A 16 -34.35 -21.58 16.30
N PRO A 17 -33.90 -20.31 16.01
CA PRO A 17 -33.32 -19.98 14.71
C PRO A 17 -32.02 -20.75 14.48
N ILE A 18 -31.76 -21.10 13.24
CA ILE A 18 -30.47 -21.67 12.82
C ILE A 18 -29.47 -20.53 12.81
N GLN A 19 -28.49 -20.62 13.66
CA GLN A 19 -27.45 -19.61 13.85
C GLN A 19 -26.24 -19.89 12.97
N VAL A 20 -25.38 -18.85 12.84
CA VAL A 20 -24.06 -18.93 12.17
C VAL A 20 -23.12 -19.77 13.03
N GLU A 21 -22.42 -20.71 12.39
CA GLU A 21 -21.43 -21.61 13.00
C GLU A 21 -20.01 -21.29 12.55
N ASN A 22 -19.83 -20.72 11.33
CA ASN A 22 -18.53 -20.34 10.80
C ASN A 22 -18.64 -19.17 9.81
N ILE A 23 -17.58 -18.34 9.77
CA ILE A 23 -17.40 -17.25 8.82
C ILE A 23 -16.01 -17.36 8.21
N ALA A 24 -15.93 -17.59 6.89
CA ALA A 24 -14.67 -17.61 6.14
C ALA A 24 -14.49 -16.27 5.42
N VAL A 25 -13.50 -15.47 5.86
CA VAL A 25 -13.19 -14.15 5.30
C VAL A 25 -12.11 -14.24 4.23
N SER A 26 -12.33 -13.58 3.09
CA SER A 26 -11.36 -13.48 1.99
C SER A 26 -11.39 -12.08 1.35
N GLY A 27 -10.30 -11.68 0.70
CA GLY A 27 -10.31 -10.59 -0.27
C GLY A 27 -10.94 -11.07 -1.59
N HIS A 28 -11.41 -10.14 -2.41
CA HIS A 28 -11.90 -10.45 -3.76
C HIS A 28 -10.86 -11.27 -4.55
N ASN A 29 -11.29 -12.38 -5.19
CA ASN A 29 -10.41 -13.35 -5.87
C ASN A 29 -9.28 -13.91 -4.98
N ASP A 30 -9.52 -14.05 -3.67
CA ASP A 30 -8.55 -14.54 -2.68
C ASP A 30 -7.29 -13.68 -2.55
N VAL A 31 -7.35 -12.42 -2.97
CA VAL A 31 -6.25 -11.45 -2.80
C VAL A 31 -5.96 -11.24 -1.31
N THR A 32 -4.68 -11.33 -0.95
CA THR A 32 -4.18 -11.17 0.43
C THR A 32 -3.21 -10.01 0.59
N ALA A 33 -2.94 -9.28 -0.49
CA ALA A 33 -2.05 -8.11 -0.49
C ALA A 33 -2.58 -7.03 -1.45
N MET A 34 -2.30 -5.77 -1.11
CA MET A 34 -2.66 -4.58 -1.90
C MET A 34 -1.58 -3.51 -1.74
N LEU A 35 -1.58 -2.47 -2.57
CA LEU A 35 -0.69 -1.32 -2.39
C LEU A 35 -1.32 -0.29 -1.45
N ASN A 36 -0.45 0.50 -0.80
CA ASN A 36 -0.92 1.66 -0.03
C ASN A 36 -1.70 2.64 -0.93
N GLY A 37 -2.83 3.13 -0.42
CA GLY A 37 -3.76 3.99 -1.17
C GLY A 37 -4.78 3.25 -2.04
N GLU A 38 -4.68 1.91 -2.19
CA GLU A 38 -5.67 1.10 -2.93
C GLU A 38 -6.85 0.69 -2.06
N THR A 39 -7.88 0.14 -2.71
CA THR A 39 -9.04 -0.46 -2.06
C THR A 39 -9.16 -1.94 -2.42
N LEU A 40 -9.65 -2.76 -1.48
CA LEU A 40 -9.91 -4.18 -1.67
C LEU A 40 -11.31 -4.52 -1.15
N GLN A 41 -12.17 -5.08 -2.00
CA GLN A 41 -13.45 -5.59 -1.53
C GLN A 41 -13.22 -6.89 -0.75
N MET A 42 -13.61 -6.90 0.52
CA MET A 42 -13.63 -8.08 1.36
C MET A 42 -14.96 -8.82 1.18
N SER A 43 -14.90 -10.15 1.26
CA SER A 43 -16.03 -11.05 1.19
C SER A 43 -16.02 -12.03 2.35
N ALA A 44 -17.18 -12.54 2.73
CA ALA A 44 -17.26 -13.57 3.75
C ALA A 44 -18.32 -14.62 3.37
N ILE A 45 -17.97 -15.89 3.53
CA ILE A 45 -18.89 -17.03 3.39
C ILE A 45 -19.35 -17.43 4.79
N VAL A 46 -20.65 -17.42 5.00
CA VAL A 46 -21.31 -17.79 6.25
C VAL A 46 -21.83 -19.21 6.17
N SER A 47 -21.57 -20.03 7.16
CA SER A 47 -22.08 -21.39 7.28
C SER A 47 -22.83 -21.58 8.59
N PRO A 48 -23.91 -22.41 8.62
CA PRO A 48 -24.50 -23.13 7.48
C PRO A 48 -25.28 -22.18 6.53
N ASP A 49 -25.47 -22.62 5.28
CA ASP A 49 -26.16 -21.83 4.25
C ASP A 49 -27.60 -21.47 4.60
N ASN A 50 -28.25 -22.25 5.44
CA ASN A 50 -29.60 -22.04 5.93
C ASN A 50 -29.67 -21.25 7.26
N ALA A 51 -28.56 -20.62 7.70
CA ALA A 51 -28.60 -19.68 8.81
C ALA A 51 -29.59 -18.55 8.51
N GLU A 52 -30.47 -18.22 9.49
CA GLU A 52 -31.58 -17.29 9.26
C GLU A 52 -31.14 -15.84 9.15
N ASN A 53 -30.09 -15.45 9.88
CA ASN A 53 -29.49 -14.11 9.78
C ASN A 53 -28.01 -14.22 9.44
N LYS A 54 -27.66 -13.88 8.22
CA LYS A 54 -26.27 -13.86 7.70
C LYS A 54 -25.64 -12.47 7.67
N ASN A 55 -26.28 -11.47 8.30
CA ASN A 55 -25.75 -10.14 8.34
C ASN A 55 -24.46 -10.11 9.18
N LEU A 56 -23.48 -9.35 8.67
CA LEU A 56 -22.16 -9.23 9.27
C LEU A 56 -21.88 -7.78 9.70
N GLU A 57 -21.03 -7.65 10.68
CA GLU A 57 -20.36 -6.41 11.06
C GLU A 57 -18.90 -6.53 10.70
N TRP A 58 -18.42 -5.61 9.86
CA TRP A 58 -17.04 -5.54 9.44
C TRP A 58 -16.25 -4.62 10.37
N SER A 59 -15.03 -5.03 10.70
CA SER A 59 -14.06 -4.22 11.42
C SER A 59 -12.64 -4.50 10.91
N VAL A 60 -11.73 -3.57 11.16
CA VAL A 60 -10.30 -3.74 10.87
C VAL A 60 -9.48 -3.36 12.10
N THR A 61 -8.50 -4.21 12.42
CA THR A 61 -7.50 -3.94 13.45
C THR A 61 -6.17 -3.64 12.76
N ASN A 62 -5.68 -2.42 12.98
CA ASN A 62 -4.37 -2.00 12.50
C ASN A 62 -3.28 -2.70 13.32
N GLN A 63 -2.32 -3.33 12.64
CA GLN A 63 -1.15 -3.99 13.24
C GLN A 63 0.11 -3.16 12.96
N THR A 64 0.89 -3.51 11.92
CA THR A 64 2.05 -2.72 11.48
C THR A 64 1.68 -1.71 10.40
N GLY A 65 0.59 -1.93 9.68
CA GLY A 65 -0.02 -1.02 8.71
C GLY A 65 -1.33 -0.43 9.23
N SER A 66 -1.99 0.39 8.41
CA SER A 66 -3.32 0.90 8.74
C SER A 66 -4.26 0.93 7.54
N ALA A 67 -5.55 0.70 7.83
CA ALA A 67 -6.63 0.74 6.85
C ALA A 67 -7.95 1.10 7.55
N THR A 68 -8.94 1.48 6.76
CA THR A 68 -10.33 1.61 7.17
C THR A 68 -11.20 0.61 6.41
N ILE A 69 -12.32 0.19 6.98
CA ILE A 69 -13.27 -0.70 6.29
C ILE A 69 -14.67 -0.13 6.39
N SER A 70 -15.43 -0.20 5.29
CA SER A 70 -16.83 0.23 5.25
C SER A 70 -17.77 -0.87 5.79
N GLU A 71 -19.02 -0.52 6.04
CA GLU A 71 -20.08 -1.48 6.41
C GLU A 71 -20.31 -2.55 5.33
N THR A 72 -19.97 -2.26 4.08
CA THR A 72 -20.08 -3.20 2.94
C THR A 72 -18.83 -4.04 2.74
N GLY A 73 -17.81 -3.91 3.60
CA GLY A 73 -16.56 -4.67 3.51
C GLY A 73 -15.55 -4.11 2.52
N LEU A 74 -15.66 -2.84 2.09
CA LEU A 74 -14.62 -2.19 1.28
C LEU A 74 -13.49 -1.72 2.19
N LEU A 75 -12.33 -2.39 2.11
CA LEU A 75 -11.10 -2.05 2.80
C LEU A 75 -10.37 -0.97 2.00
N THR A 76 -9.88 0.08 2.68
CA THR A 76 -9.08 1.17 2.09
C THR A 76 -7.76 1.28 2.84
N ALA A 77 -6.64 1.04 2.16
CA ALA A 77 -5.31 1.13 2.74
C ALA A 77 -4.90 2.59 2.98
N THR A 78 -4.35 2.90 4.16
CA THR A 78 -3.89 4.25 4.53
C THR A 78 -2.43 4.30 4.94
N SER A 79 -1.80 3.14 5.26
CA SER A 79 -0.37 3.00 5.51
C SER A 79 0.05 1.56 5.26
N TYR A 80 1.26 1.36 4.71
CA TYR A 80 1.80 0.02 4.46
C TYR A 80 2.10 -0.74 5.76
N GLY A 81 2.11 -2.08 5.65
CA GLY A 81 2.24 -3.01 6.76
C GLY A 81 1.13 -4.06 6.72
N THR A 82 0.71 -4.58 7.87
CA THR A 82 -0.34 -5.59 7.99
C THR A 82 -1.54 -5.06 8.77
N VAL A 83 -2.73 -5.50 8.34
CA VAL A 83 -3.99 -5.25 9.06
C VAL A 83 -4.78 -6.55 9.15
N GLU A 84 -5.57 -6.73 10.21
CA GLU A 84 -6.48 -7.85 10.35
C GLU A 84 -7.92 -7.37 10.12
N VAL A 85 -8.56 -7.91 9.08
CA VAL A 85 -9.97 -7.67 8.77
C VAL A 85 -10.80 -8.74 9.46
N THR A 86 -11.87 -8.32 10.12
CA THR A 86 -12.75 -9.18 10.89
C THR A 86 -14.20 -8.99 10.45
N ALA A 87 -14.92 -10.11 10.28
CA ALA A 87 -16.36 -10.14 10.09
C ALA A 87 -17.02 -10.87 11.27
N LYS A 88 -17.95 -10.21 11.94
CA LYS A 88 -18.68 -10.75 13.09
C LYS A 88 -20.16 -10.95 12.74
N SER A 89 -20.74 -12.08 13.14
CA SER A 89 -22.15 -12.34 12.94
C SER A 89 -23.04 -11.42 13.78
N LYS A 90 -24.15 -10.95 13.19
CA LYS A 90 -25.22 -10.15 13.85
C LYS A 90 -26.42 -11.00 14.29
N ASP A 91 -26.32 -12.34 14.26
CA ASP A 91 -27.38 -13.25 14.68
C ASP A 91 -27.40 -13.56 16.19
N GLY A 92 -26.44 -13.02 16.93
CA GLY A 92 -26.26 -13.28 18.37
C GLY A 92 -25.39 -14.49 18.70
N SER A 93 -24.92 -15.28 17.70
CA SER A 93 -24.01 -16.42 17.92
C SER A 93 -22.63 -16.00 18.43
N GLY A 94 -22.22 -14.76 18.13
CA GLY A 94 -20.90 -14.25 18.47
C GLY A 94 -19.77 -14.79 17.60
N ILE A 95 -20.08 -15.51 16.53
CA ILE A 95 -19.09 -16.08 15.59
C ILE A 95 -18.36 -14.96 14.85
N VAL A 96 -17.04 -15.14 14.72
CA VAL A 96 -16.11 -14.21 14.11
C VAL A 96 -15.23 -14.97 13.11
N GLY A 97 -15.06 -14.41 11.91
CA GLY A 97 -14.03 -14.79 10.97
C GLY A 97 -13.04 -13.67 10.76
N SER A 98 -11.78 -13.97 10.51
CA SER A 98 -10.77 -12.93 10.22
C SER A 98 -9.83 -13.31 9.09
N LYS A 99 -9.18 -12.28 8.51
CA LYS A 99 -8.15 -12.41 7.49
C LYS A 99 -7.12 -11.30 7.62
N VAL A 100 -5.84 -11.67 7.62
CA VAL A 100 -4.74 -10.70 7.54
C VAL A 100 -4.54 -10.30 6.09
N ILE A 101 -4.43 -8.98 5.86
CA ILE A 101 -4.11 -8.36 4.58
C ILE A 101 -2.79 -7.62 4.71
N THR A 102 -1.88 -7.85 3.75
CA THR A 102 -0.62 -7.13 3.64
C THR A 102 -0.80 -5.90 2.76
N ILE A 103 -0.41 -4.74 3.26
CA ILE A 103 -0.37 -3.50 2.50
C ILE A 103 1.09 -3.23 2.14
N ASN A 104 1.42 -3.29 0.86
CA ASN A 104 2.75 -3.05 0.36
C ASN A 104 2.99 -1.55 0.13
N PRO A 105 4.22 -1.04 0.33
CA PRO A 105 4.55 0.33 -0.03
C PRO A 105 4.48 0.52 -1.55
N VAL A 106 4.13 1.72 -1.98
CA VAL A 106 4.30 2.14 -3.38
C VAL A 106 5.77 2.46 -3.60
N GLN A 107 6.42 1.70 -4.49
CA GLN A 107 7.84 1.87 -4.81
C GLN A 107 8.07 2.82 -5.99
N VAL A 108 9.30 3.27 -6.14
CA VAL A 108 9.77 4.04 -7.29
C VAL A 108 9.79 3.16 -8.52
N ASN A 109 9.20 3.64 -9.62
CA ASN A 109 9.19 2.98 -10.93
C ASN A 109 10.17 3.61 -11.91
N SER A 110 10.40 4.93 -11.79
CA SER A 110 11.39 5.66 -12.59
C SER A 110 11.82 6.95 -11.91
N ILE A 111 12.97 7.48 -12.32
CA ILE A 111 13.51 8.76 -11.89
C ILE A 111 13.86 9.55 -13.15
N ASP A 112 13.35 10.77 -13.28
CA ASP A 112 13.75 11.72 -14.31
C ASP A 112 14.73 12.72 -13.70
N ILE A 113 15.95 12.84 -14.27
CA ILE A 113 16.97 13.78 -13.80
C ILE A 113 17.26 14.88 -14.82
N SER A 114 17.56 16.07 -14.31
CA SER A 114 17.95 17.23 -15.11
C SER A 114 18.88 18.15 -14.32
N GLY A 115 19.75 18.87 -15.02
CA GLY A 115 20.40 20.04 -14.44
C GLY A 115 19.42 21.21 -14.34
N GLU A 116 19.64 22.12 -13.41
CA GLU A 116 18.84 23.34 -13.26
C GLU A 116 18.70 24.07 -14.60
N GLN A 117 17.45 24.45 -14.96
CA GLN A 117 17.09 25.05 -16.26
C GLN A 117 17.45 24.18 -17.48
N GLY A 118 17.56 22.86 -17.32
CA GLY A 118 17.91 21.93 -18.38
C GLY A 118 19.38 21.97 -18.80
N LYS A 119 20.26 22.58 -18.01
CA LYS A 119 21.69 22.67 -18.31
C LYS A 119 22.35 21.29 -18.24
N THR A 120 23.20 21.02 -19.23
CA THR A 120 24.08 19.84 -19.31
C THR A 120 25.56 20.20 -19.45
N LYS A 121 25.90 21.49 -19.27
CA LYS A 121 27.25 22.01 -19.37
C LYS A 121 27.50 23.09 -18.32
N ILE A 122 28.67 23.03 -17.68
CA ILE A 122 29.22 24.06 -16.81
C ILE A 122 30.71 24.21 -17.06
N PHE A 123 31.35 25.23 -16.43
CA PHE A 123 32.80 25.39 -16.48
C PHE A 123 33.46 24.90 -15.20
N VAL A 124 34.78 24.62 -15.27
CA VAL A 124 35.58 24.28 -14.09
C VAL A 124 35.40 25.37 -13.03
N GLY A 125 35.17 24.97 -11.78
CA GLY A 125 34.88 25.85 -10.64
C GLY A 125 33.44 26.28 -10.49
N GLN A 126 32.56 25.99 -11.47
CA GLN A 126 31.13 26.27 -11.36
C GLN A 126 30.36 25.12 -10.72
N THR A 127 29.18 25.44 -10.24
CA THR A 127 28.23 24.49 -9.68
C THR A 127 26.97 24.36 -10.55
N LEU A 128 26.30 23.21 -10.50
CA LEU A 128 25.00 22.95 -11.13
C LEU A 128 24.12 22.18 -10.14
N GLN A 129 22.95 22.71 -9.83
CA GLN A 129 21.97 21.95 -9.09
C GLN A 129 21.35 20.89 -10.00
N MET A 130 21.51 19.63 -9.62
CA MET A 130 20.82 18.50 -10.22
C MET A 130 19.46 18.31 -9.54
N ASN A 131 18.44 18.06 -10.33
CA ASN A 131 17.07 17.80 -9.88
C ASN A 131 16.68 16.38 -10.23
N ALA A 132 15.90 15.71 -9.38
CA ALA A 132 15.31 14.41 -9.62
C ALA A 132 13.80 14.45 -9.39
N ALA A 133 13.04 14.00 -10.37
CA ALA A 133 11.60 13.76 -10.23
C ALA A 133 11.35 12.25 -10.10
N VAL A 134 10.85 11.82 -8.96
CA VAL A 134 10.54 10.42 -8.67
C VAL A 134 9.11 10.10 -9.12
N ILE A 135 8.94 8.97 -9.81
CA ILE A 135 7.67 8.48 -10.34
C ILE A 135 7.42 7.07 -9.78
N PRO A 136 6.21 6.80 -9.25
CA PRO A 136 5.06 7.69 -9.13
C PRO A 136 5.22 8.73 -7.99
N ALA A 137 4.50 9.84 -8.07
CA ALA A 137 4.58 10.92 -7.09
C ALA A 137 4.12 10.52 -5.67
N ASN A 138 3.38 9.41 -5.53
CA ASN A 138 2.96 8.80 -4.28
C ASN A 138 3.88 7.65 -3.81
N ALA A 139 5.08 7.49 -4.36
CA ALA A 139 6.07 6.56 -3.81
C ALA A 139 6.35 6.91 -2.32
N GLU A 140 6.42 5.86 -1.48
CA GLU A 140 6.55 6.03 -0.02
C GLU A 140 7.90 6.64 0.39
N ASN A 141 8.97 6.18 -0.24
CA ASN A 141 10.31 6.75 -0.05
C ASN A 141 10.80 7.31 -1.38
N LYS A 142 11.03 8.64 -1.42
CA LYS A 142 11.52 9.38 -2.60
C LYS A 142 12.96 9.84 -2.44
N ASP A 143 13.65 9.35 -1.42
CA ASP A 143 15.03 9.71 -1.20
C ASP A 143 15.92 9.19 -2.33
N ILE A 144 16.86 10.04 -2.74
CA ILE A 144 17.81 9.78 -3.83
C ILE A 144 19.24 9.77 -3.28
N GLU A 145 20.01 8.80 -3.73
CA GLU A 145 21.46 8.81 -3.64
C GLU A 145 22.05 9.34 -4.95
N TRP A 146 22.87 10.38 -4.87
CA TRP A 146 23.58 10.94 -6.02
C TRP A 146 25.00 10.41 -6.11
N LYS A 147 25.42 10.04 -7.33
CA LYS A 147 26.78 9.60 -7.62
C LYS A 147 27.33 10.25 -8.89
N VAL A 148 28.65 10.33 -8.98
CA VAL A 148 29.41 10.67 -10.19
C VAL A 148 30.40 9.55 -10.48
N ASN A 149 30.62 9.25 -11.77
CA ASN A 149 31.55 8.20 -12.18
C ASN A 149 33.03 8.64 -12.14
N GLN A 150 33.33 9.95 -12.15
CA GLN A 150 34.68 10.50 -12.22
C GLN A 150 34.85 11.64 -11.22
N THR A 151 35.33 11.33 -10.01
CA THR A 151 35.51 12.30 -8.92
C THR A 151 36.64 13.31 -9.17
N GLY A 152 37.54 13.05 -10.12
CA GLY A 152 38.57 14.01 -10.56
C GLY A 152 38.04 15.10 -11.51
N ILE A 153 36.89 14.90 -12.13
CA ILE A 153 36.21 15.83 -13.04
C ILE A 153 35.11 16.62 -12.34
N ALA A 154 34.35 15.97 -11.44
CA ALA A 154 33.30 16.61 -10.67
C ALA A 154 33.05 15.88 -9.34
N THR A 155 32.50 16.62 -8.38
CA THR A 155 31.93 16.07 -7.13
C THR A 155 30.45 16.40 -7.04
N ILE A 156 29.66 15.58 -6.33
CA ILE A 156 28.25 15.85 -6.09
C ILE A 156 27.92 15.64 -4.61
N THR A 157 27.09 16.53 -4.06
CA THR A 157 26.63 16.42 -2.67
C THR A 157 25.40 15.51 -2.59
N GLU A 158 25.04 15.11 -1.39
CA GLU A 158 23.78 14.36 -1.12
C GLU A 158 22.51 15.11 -1.56
N TYR A 159 22.59 16.45 -1.67
CA TYR A 159 21.49 17.30 -2.15
C TYR A 159 21.51 17.55 -3.66
N GLY A 160 22.39 16.86 -4.41
CA GLY A 160 22.49 16.98 -5.85
C GLY A 160 23.22 18.23 -6.36
N LEU A 161 24.02 18.94 -5.52
CA LEU A 161 24.84 20.04 -6.00
C LEU A 161 26.13 19.48 -6.61
N LEU A 162 26.21 19.51 -7.96
CA LEU A 162 27.37 19.14 -8.74
C LEU A 162 28.37 20.30 -8.77
N THR A 163 29.66 20.03 -8.56
CA THR A 163 30.76 20.97 -8.68
C THR A 163 31.80 20.49 -9.68
N GLY A 164 32.07 21.22 -10.75
CA GLY A 164 33.12 20.93 -11.72
C GLY A 164 34.52 21.19 -11.16
N THR A 165 35.40 20.18 -11.13
CA THR A 165 36.77 20.25 -10.61
C THR A 165 37.83 20.07 -11.69
N GLY A 166 37.49 19.55 -12.84
CA GLY A 166 38.34 19.35 -14.01
C GLY A 166 37.52 19.30 -15.29
N ALA A 167 38.17 19.65 -16.43
CA ALA A 167 37.50 19.57 -17.73
C ALA A 167 37.30 18.11 -18.17
N GLY A 168 36.14 17.83 -18.77
CA GLY A 168 35.77 16.50 -19.27
C GLY A 168 34.29 16.24 -19.20
N LYS A 169 33.88 14.99 -19.45
CA LYS A 169 32.50 14.52 -19.33
C LYS A 169 32.35 13.68 -18.07
N VAL A 170 31.30 13.91 -17.32
CA VAL A 170 30.99 13.15 -16.13
C VAL A 170 29.55 12.63 -16.21
N THR A 171 29.34 11.38 -15.82
CA THR A 171 27.99 10.81 -15.68
C THR A 171 27.54 11.03 -14.24
N VAL A 172 26.42 11.74 -14.08
CA VAL A 172 25.70 11.89 -12.82
C VAL A 172 24.61 10.84 -12.77
N THR A 173 24.56 10.07 -11.68
CA THR A 173 23.56 9.03 -11.47
C THR A 173 22.73 9.34 -10.23
N ALA A 174 21.40 9.22 -10.36
CA ALA A 174 20.44 9.26 -9.25
C ALA A 174 19.91 7.86 -9.00
N ILE A 175 19.95 7.38 -7.76
CA ILE A 175 19.56 6.02 -7.34
C ILE A 175 18.48 6.13 -6.28
N ALA A 176 17.35 5.43 -6.45
CA ALA A 176 16.29 5.38 -5.45
C ALA A 176 16.76 4.64 -4.18
N LYS A 177 16.39 5.16 -3.00
CA LYS A 177 16.70 4.56 -1.70
C LYS A 177 15.56 3.74 -1.09
N ASP A 178 14.52 3.44 -1.88
CA ASP A 178 13.35 2.68 -1.44
C ASP A 178 13.51 1.15 -1.59
N GLY A 179 14.66 0.69 -2.08
CA GLY A 179 14.94 -0.74 -2.34
C GLY A 179 14.44 -1.24 -3.70
N SER A 180 13.87 -0.39 -4.55
CA SER A 180 13.46 -0.76 -5.92
C SER A 180 14.64 -1.03 -6.85
N ASN A 181 15.84 -0.53 -6.51
CA ASN A 181 17.05 -0.54 -7.34
C ASN A 181 16.89 0.25 -8.66
N ILE A 182 15.94 1.19 -8.68
CA ILE A 182 15.77 2.08 -9.85
C ILE A 182 16.85 3.16 -9.82
N ASP A 183 17.52 3.32 -10.95
CA ASP A 183 18.47 4.40 -11.17
C ASP A 183 18.31 5.02 -12.54
N THR A 184 18.87 6.22 -12.71
CA THR A 184 18.95 6.93 -14.00
C THR A 184 20.20 7.80 -14.01
N SER A 185 20.72 8.08 -15.23
CA SER A 185 21.96 8.80 -15.41
C SER A 185 21.86 9.91 -16.46
N LEU A 186 22.61 10.98 -16.27
CA LEU A 186 22.74 12.10 -17.18
C LEU A 186 24.22 12.48 -17.34
N GLU A 187 24.67 12.64 -18.60
CA GLU A 187 26.01 13.14 -18.90
C GLU A 187 26.05 14.68 -18.77
N ILE A 188 27.02 15.19 -18.03
CA ILE A 188 27.31 16.62 -17.88
C ILE A 188 28.71 16.91 -18.43
N GLU A 189 28.84 17.92 -19.28
CA GLU A 189 30.11 18.42 -19.78
C GLU A 189 30.68 19.49 -18.82
N ILE A 190 31.90 19.31 -18.37
CA ILE A 190 32.68 20.31 -17.64
C ILE A 190 33.72 20.88 -18.60
N ALA A 191 33.58 22.13 -19.01
CA ALA A 191 34.48 22.79 -19.94
C ALA A 191 35.54 23.63 -19.20
N ASP A 192 36.67 23.85 -19.86
CA ASP A 192 37.61 24.87 -19.41
C ASP A 192 37.00 26.28 -19.47
N ILE A 193 37.46 27.18 -18.58
CA ILE A 193 37.05 28.57 -18.61
C ILE A 193 37.65 29.18 -19.89
N PRO A 194 36.86 29.86 -20.75
CA PRO A 194 37.39 30.55 -21.93
C PRO A 194 38.38 31.65 -21.47
N LEU A 195 39.52 31.68 -22.16
CA LEU A 195 40.57 32.74 -21.96
C LEU A 195 40.04 34.09 -22.41
#